data_e15d2c896b25e1b401f8cff7d35cdf5f
#
_entry.id   e15d2c896b25e1b401f8cff7d35cdf5f
#
_cell.length_a   1.000
_cell.length_b   1.000
_cell.length_c   1.000
_cell.angle_alpha   90.00
_cell.angle_beta   90.00
_cell.angle_gamma   90.00
#
_symmetry.space_group_name_H-M   'P 1'
#
loop_
_entity.id
_entity.type
_entity.pdbx_description
1 polymer ?
#
loop_
_entity_poly.entity_id
_entity_poly.type
_entity_poly.pdbx_seq_one_letter_code
_entity_poly.pdbx_strand_id
1 'polypeptide(L)'
;MVYSIDEVFIDVTSYLSHYKMTAHDLAKTMIQEVLYATGITATAGIGTNLYLAKLAMDIVAKHTEPDRDGVRIAELDEDSFRYLLWDHKPLTDFWQTGPGTVRRLNKIGIHTMGELAQYSTHSQDYLYQVFGIDAEILIDHAWGLEPCGIKEIKSYKPSMNSISEGQVLSCPYEYSKARIIVMEMTDSLVLQLTDKHLVTDSLTLDVGYDRENCDKGIYKGPVHIDHYGRAVPKGAHGSVKLDNPTNLGSILISSATALFDRITDQKLTIRRITLSANRVTQDEGFFQVDLFTDTKKLEKEKQLQEAMLGIKKKFGKNAVLRGTNYLDGATMRERNEQIGGHKAK
;
A
#
# COMPACT_ATOMS: atom_id res chain seq x y z
N MET A 1 0.98 -16.44 -5.95
CA MET A 1 1.40 -15.02 -5.87
C MET A 1 0.88 -14.43 -4.56
N VAL A 2 1.75 -13.88 -3.71
CA VAL A 2 1.34 -13.17 -2.50
C VAL A 2 0.71 -11.84 -2.92
N TYR A 3 -0.50 -11.55 -2.45
CA TYR A 3 -1.24 -10.32 -2.71
C TYR A 3 -1.16 -9.34 -1.53
N SER A 4 -1.39 -9.82 -0.32
CA SER A 4 -1.23 -9.06 0.91
C SER A 4 -0.57 -9.92 1.99
N ILE A 5 -0.53 -9.44 3.24
CA ILE A 5 0.08 -10.19 4.35
C ILE A 5 -0.66 -11.51 4.66
N ASP A 6 -1.95 -11.56 4.32
CA ASP A 6 -2.89 -12.64 4.65
C ASP A 6 -3.64 -13.19 3.44
N GLU A 7 -3.32 -12.73 2.23
CA GLU A 7 -3.99 -13.14 1.00
C GLU A 7 -3.01 -13.58 -0.09
N VAL A 8 -3.38 -14.64 -0.82
CA VAL A 8 -2.61 -15.19 -1.93
C VAL A 8 -3.52 -15.49 -3.11
N PHE A 9 -3.01 -15.29 -4.34
CA PHE A 9 -3.60 -15.87 -5.55
C PHE A 9 -2.80 -17.09 -5.98
N ILE A 10 -3.51 -18.16 -6.31
CA ILE A 10 -2.91 -19.45 -6.74
C ILE A 10 -3.57 -19.86 -8.05
N ASP A 11 -2.78 -20.01 -9.11
CA ASP A 11 -3.22 -20.67 -10.33
C ASP A 11 -3.10 -22.18 -10.14
N VAL A 12 -4.23 -22.85 -10.06
CA VAL A 12 -4.32 -24.30 -9.81
C VAL A 12 -4.58 -25.09 -11.09
N THR A 13 -4.77 -24.44 -12.24
CA THR A 13 -5.20 -25.06 -13.50
C THR A 13 -4.37 -26.29 -13.88
N SER A 14 -3.03 -26.18 -13.84
CA SER A 14 -2.14 -27.29 -14.18
C SER A 14 -2.06 -28.39 -13.11
N TYR A 15 -2.54 -28.12 -11.89
CA TYR A 15 -2.46 -29.05 -10.77
C TYR A 15 -3.69 -29.93 -10.62
N LEU A 16 -4.86 -29.50 -11.14
CA LEU A 16 -6.12 -30.22 -11.00
C LEU A 16 -6.04 -31.65 -11.57
N SER A 17 -5.43 -31.80 -12.74
CA SER A 17 -5.23 -33.13 -13.36
C SER A 17 -4.25 -33.99 -12.59
N HIS A 18 -3.20 -33.40 -12.02
CA HIS A 18 -2.17 -34.06 -11.22
C HIS A 18 -2.76 -34.64 -9.92
N TYR A 19 -3.51 -33.83 -9.20
CA TYR A 19 -4.17 -34.25 -7.94
C TYR A 19 -5.48 -35.01 -8.18
N LYS A 20 -6.01 -35.02 -9.40
CA LYS A 20 -7.32 -35.59 -9.76
C LYS A 20 -8.45 -35.03 -8.88
N MET A 21 -8.39 -33.74 -8.61
CA MET A 21 -9.35 -33.00 -7.78
C MET A 21 -10.03 -31.92 -8.58
N THR A 22 -11.21 -31.51 -8.15
CA THR A 22 -11.83 -30.26 -8.59
C THR A 22 -11.09 -29.05 -7.95
N ALA A 23 -11.28 -27.85 -8.49
CA ALA A 23 -10.73 -26.65 -7.86
C ALA A 23 -11.27 -26.45 -6.44
N HIS A 24 -12.54 -26.80 -6.23
CA HIS A 24 -13.21 -26.77 -4.91
C HIS A 24 -12.55 -27.71 -3.90
N ASP A 25 -12.38 -28.97 -4.27
CA ASP A 25 -11.77 -29.97 -3.38
C ASP A 25 -10.32 -29.61 -3.04
N LEU A 26 -9.57 -29.11 -4.02
CA LEU A 26 -8.21 -28.67 -3.80
C LEU A 26 -8.14 -27.46 -2.88
N ALA A 27 -8.99 -26.45 -3.08
CA ALA A 27 -9.08 -25.29 -2.20
C ALA A 27 -9.46 -25.69 -0.78
N LYS A 28 -10.45 -26.59 -0.62
CA LYS A 28 -10.86 -27.13 0.68
C LYS A 28 -9.71 -27.84 1.39
N THR A 29 -8.98 -28.69 0.66
CA THR A 29 -7.81 -29.39 1.20
C THR A 29 -6.75 -28.39 1.69
N MET A 30 -6.41 -27.36 0.88
CA MET A 30 -5.45 -26.34 1.29
C MET A 30 -5.89 -25.58 2.54
N ILE A 31 -7.16 -25.19 2.65
CA ILE A 31 -7.70 -24.50 3.84
C ILE A 31 -7.59 -25.39 5.08
N GLN A 32 -7.94 -26.68 4.97
CA GLN A 32 -7.87 -27.61 6.08
C GLN A 32 -6.42 -27.85 6.54
N GLU A 33 -5.48 -27.97 5.61
CA GLU A 33 -4.04 -28.08 5.92
C GLU A 33 -3.51 -26.84 6.64
N VAL A 34 -3.90 -25.63 6.19
CA VAL A 34 -3.55 -24.39 6.87
C VAL A 34 -4.11 -24.34 8.28
N LEU A 35 -5.39 -24.70 8.45
CA LEU A 35 -6.04 -24.77 9.76
C LEU A 35 -5.33 -25.77 10.68
N TYR A 36 -5.02 -26.96 10.18
CA TYR A 36 -4.31 -27.99 10.94
C TYR A 36 -2.91 -27.54 11.36
N ALA A 37 -2.17 -26.93 10.45
CA ALA A 37 -0.79 -26.50 10.70
C ALA A 37 -0.67 -25.27 11.59
N THR A 38 -1.63 -24.35 11.54
CA THR A 38 -1.51 -23.02 12.15
C THR A 38 -2.61 -22.65 13.14
N GLY A 39 -3.73 -23.38 13.14
CA GLY A 39 -4.94 -23.02 13.88
C GLY A 39 -5.71 -21.81 13.30
N ILE A 40 -5.32 -21.32 12.11
CA ILE A 40 -5.95 -20.17 11.47
C ILE A 40 -6.95 -20.63 10.42
N THR A 41 -8.18 -20.11 10.49
CA THR A 41 -9.20 -20.35 9.47
C THR A 41 -8.96 -19.48 8.24
N ALA A 42 -9.26 -20.00 7.05
CA ALA A 42 -9.19 -19.27 5.80
C ALA A 42 -10.48 -19.38 5.00
N THR A 43 -10.67 -18.48 4.05
CA THR A 43 -11.79 -18.47 3.10
C THR A 43 -11.21 -18.44 1.70
N ALA A 44 -11.82 -19.15 0.74
CA ALA A 44 -11.38 -19.12 -0.64
C ALA A 44 -12.47 -18.65 -1.59
N GLY A 45 -12.03 -17.93 -2.63
CA GLY A 45 -12.81 -17.66 -3.84
C GLY A 45 -12.15 -18.33 -5.04
N ILE A 46 -12.92 -19.01 -5.84
CA ILE A 46 -12.51 -19.67 -7.07
C ILE A 46 -13.11 -18.90 -8.23
N GLY A 47 -12.32 -18.60 -9.24
CA GLY A 47 -12.78 -17.88 -10.44
C GLY A 47 -12.00 -18.27 -11.67
N THR A 48 -12.59 -18.03 -12.84
CA THR A 48 -11.95 -18.23 -14.15
C THR A 48 -10.81 -17.24 -14.40
N ASN A 49 -10.79 -16.13 -13.65
CA ASN A 49 -9.75 -15.11 -13.67
C ASN A 49 -9.50 -14.51 -12.27
N LEU A 50 -8.50 -13.65 -12.12
CA LEU A 50 -8.11 -13.06 -10.83
C LEU A 50 -9.23 -12.20 -10.21
N TYR A 51 -9.95 -11.45 -11.05
CA TYR A 51 -11.05 -10.58 -10.61
C TYR A 51 -12.19 -11.41 -10.03
N LEU A 52 -12.68 -12.41 -10.75
CA LEU A 52 -13.77 -13.27 -10.30
C LEU A 52 -13.38 -14.08 -9.06
N ALA A 53 -12.15 -14.59 -8.99
CA ALA A 53 -11.66 -15.28 -7.79
C ALA A 53 -11.68 -14.35 -6.55
N LYS A 54 -11.26 -13.08 -6.72
CA LYS A 54 -11.28 -12.10 -5.63
C LYS A 54 -12.71 -11.75 -5.19
N LEU A 55 -13.63 -11.54 -6.13
CA LEU A 55 -15.03 -11.26 -5.83
C LEU A 55 -15.75 -12.46 -5.20
N ALA A 56 -15.48 -13.68 -5.69
CA ALA A 56 -16.00 -14.89 -5.07
C ALA A 56 -15.63 -14.98 -3.59
N MET A 57 -14.39 -14.62 -3.24
CA MET A 57 -13.94 -14.61 -1.85
C MET A 57 -14.59 -13.47 -1.06
N ASP A 58 -14.50 -12.21 -1.54
CA ASP A 58 -14.84 -11.05 -0.75
C ASP A 58 -16.34 -10.80 -0.63
N ILE A 59 -17.11 -11.01 -1.72
CA ILE A 59 -18.54 -10.70 -1.74
C ILE A 59 -19.37 -11.94 -1.43
N VAL A 60 -18.96 -13.13 -1.91
CA VAL A 60 -19.79 -14.32 -1.77
C VAL A 60 -19.34 -15.18 -0.58
N ALA A 61 -18.12 -15.72 -0.58
CA ALA A 61 -17.67 -16.70 0.41
C ALA A 61 -17.65 -16.15 1.84
N LYS A 62 -17.24 -14.90 2.04
CA LYS A 62 -17.23 -14.26 3.38
C LYS A 62 -18.62 -14.13 4.00
N HIS A 63 -19.66 -14.11 3.18
CA HIS A 63 -21.06 -13.96 3.62
C HIS A 63 -21.87 -15.27 3.56
N THR A 64 -21.24 -16.37 3.14
CA THR A 64 -21.86 -17.69 3.10
C THR A 64 -21.64 -18.43 4.42
N GLU A 65 -22.62 -19.21 4.85
CA GLU A 65 -22.44 -20.10 5.98
C GLU A 65 -21.35 -21.13 5.70
N PRO A 66 -20.52 -21.47 6.70
CA PRO A 66 -19.49 -22.49 6.52
C PRO A 66 -20.10 -23.85 6.22
N ASP A 67 -19.40 -24.65 5.44
CA ASP A 67 -19.78 -26.02 5.21
C ASP A 67 -19.65 -26.89 6.48
N ARG A 68 -19.92 -28.22 6.37
CA ARG A 68 -19.85 -29.16 7.50
C ARG A 68 -18.47 -29.24 8.14
N ASP A 69 -17.43 -28.88 7.39
CA ASP A 69 -16.02 -28.88 7.84
C ASP A 69 -15.56 -27.49 8.31
N GLY A 70 -16.48 -26.52 8.40
CA GLY A 70 -16.20 -25.16 8.83
C GLY A 70 -15.54 -24.28 7.75
N VAL A 71 -15.54 -24.71 6.49
CA VAL A 71 -14.87 -24.03 5.38
C VAL A 71 -15.87 -23.17 4.60
N ARG A 72 -15.42 -21.99 4.15
CA ARG A 72 -16.18 -21.08 3.28
C ARG A 72 -15.47 -20.97 1.94
N ILE A 73 -16.12 -21.46 0.89
CA ILE A 73 -15.64 -21.40 -0.49
C ILE A 73 -16.79 -20.93 -1.37
N ALA A 74 -16.50 -20.03 -2.30
CA ALA A 74 -17.43 -19.66 -3.36
C ALA A 74 -16.74 -19.71 -4.71
N GLU A 75 -17.53 -19.91 -5.76
CA GLU A 75 -17.05 -20.02 -7.13
C GLU A 75 -17.80 -19.04 -8.02
N LEU A 76 -17.09 -18.33 -8.90
CA LEU A 76 -17.67 -17.46 -9.90
C LEU A 76 -17.00 -17.70 -11.26
N ASP A 77 -17.83 -17.84 -12.27
CA ASP A 77 -17.52 -17.63 -13.66
C ASP A 77 -18.23 -16.36 -14.17
N GLU A 78 -18.05 -16.01 -15.41
CA GLU A 78 -18.62 -14.79 -15.99
C GLU A 78 -20.16 -14.77 -15.97
N ASP A 79 -20.79 -15.93 -16.11
CA ASP A 79 -22.26 -16.03 -16.13
C ASP A 79 -22.83 -15.94 -14.72
N SER A 80 -22.28 -16.67 -13.76
CA SER A 80 -22.67 -16.59 -12.34
C SER A 80 -22.38 -15.22 -11.73
N PHE A 81 -21.28 -14.57 -12.13
CA PHE A 81 -20.99 -13.19 -11.76
C PHE A 81 -22.11 -12.24 -12.21
N ARG A 82 -22.52 -12.31 -13.48
CA ARG A 82 -23.60 -11.47 -14.02
C ARG A 82 -24.92 -11.74 -13.31
N TYR A 83 -25.23 -13.01 -13.08
CA TYR A 83 -26.48 -13.39 -12.43
C TYR A 83 -26.53 -12.97 -10.95
N LEU A 84 -25.44 -13.11 -10.21
CA LEU A 84 -25.42 -12.90 -8.76
C LEU A 84 -25.02 -11.47 -8.35
N LEU A 85 -24.12 -10.82 -9.11
CA LEU A 85 -23.46 -9.61 -8.66
C LEU A 85 -23.70 -8.37 -9.51
N TRP A 86 -24.34 -8.47 -10.65
CA TRP A 86 -24.63 -7.27 -11.48
C TRP A 86 -25.44 -6.21 -10.75
N ASP A 87 -26.36 -6.60 -9.88
CA ASP A 87 -27.19 -5.69 -9.10
C ASP A 87 -26.65 -5.45 -7.67
N HIS A 88 -25.52 -6.05 -7.33
CA HIS A 88 -24.90 -5.91 -5.99
C HIS A 88 -24.53 -4.46 -5.70
N LYS A 89 -24.74 -4.06 -4.45
CA LYS A 89 -24.39 -2.74 -3.89
C LYS A 89 -23.79 -2.92 -2.50
N PRO A 90 -22.85 -2.05 -2.13
CA PRO A 90 -22.32 -0.89 -2.87
C PRO A 90 -21.25 -1.28 -3.89
N LEU A 91 -21.02 -0.44 -4.91
CA LEU A 91 -19.96 -0.64 -5.90
C LEU A 91 -18.55 -0.67 -5.30
N THR A 92 -18.36 -0.14 -4.08
CA THR A 92 -17.07 -0.19 -3.36
C THR A 92 -16.67 -1.57 -2.90
N ASP A 93 -17.55 -2.57 -2.92
CA ASP A 93 -17.25 -3.96 -2.59
C ASP A 93 -16.50 -4.65 -3.71
N PHE A 94 -16.61 -4.13 -4.93
CA PHE A 94 -15.92 -4.67 -6.09
C PHE A 94 -14.43 -4.29 -6.08
N TRP A 95 -13.60 -5.30 -6.23
CA TRP A 95 -12.15 -5.12 -6.27
C TRP A 95 -11.74 -4.04 -7.27
N GLN A 96 -10.80 -3.17 -6.89
CA GLN A 96 -10.32 -2.02 -7.65
C GLN A 96 -11.35 -0.89 -7.86
N THR A 97 -12.54 -0.96 -7.29
CA THR A 97 -13.56 0.10 -7.40
C THR A 97 -13.61 0.94 -6.13
N GLY A 98 -12.80 1.99 -6.09
CA GLY A 98 -12.71 2.87 -4.92
C GLY A 98 -13.81 3.94 -4.85
N PRO A 99 -13.95 4.62 -3.69
CA PRO A 99 -14.99 5.67 -3.51
C PRO A 99 -14.91 6.83 -4.52
N GLY A 100 -13.70 7.10 -5.04
CA GLY A 100 -13.50 8.10 -6.10
C GLY A 100 -14.15 7.70 -7.42
N THR A 101 -13.97 6.45 -7.81
CA THR A 101 -14.58 5.85 -9.01
C THR A 101 -16.10 5.82 -8.86
N VAL A 102 -16.60 5.33 -7.73
CA VAL A 102 -18.05 5.26 -7.44
C VAL A 102 -18.69 6.65 -7.51
N ARG A 103 -18.07 7.68 -6.95
CA ARG A 103 -18.60 9.06 -7.06
C ARG A 103 -18.69 9.55 -8.50
N ARG A 104 -17.75 9.18 -9.37
CA ARG A 104 -17.78 9.53 -10.80
C ARG A 104 -18.86 8.74 -11.53
N LEU A 105 -19.00 7.44 -11.26
CA LEU A 105 -20.08 6.60 -11.82
C LEU A 105 -21.46 7.12 -11.43
N ASN A 106 -21.68 7.41 -10.14
CA ASN A 106 -22.96 7.94 -9.65
C ASN A 106 -23.35 9.28 -10.31
N LYS A 107 -22.37 10.14 -10.64
CA LYS A 107 -22.64 11.41 -11.33
C LYS A 107 -23.21 11.22 -12.74
N ILE A 108 -22.93 10.10 -13.38
CA ILE A 108 -23.44 9.75 -14.71
C ILE A 108 -24.58 8.73 -14.64
N GLY A 109 -25.14 8.51 -13.43
CA GLY A 109 -26.32 7.66 -13.23
C GLY A 109 -26.04 6.16 -13.18
N ILE A 110 -24.78 5.75 -12.97
CA ILE A 110 -24.37 4.33 -12.88
C ILE A 110 -24.17 3.96 -11.41
N HIS A 111 -24.91 2.97 -10.91
CA HIS A 111 -24.94 2.55 -9.53
C HIS A 111 -24.65 1.07 -9.31
N THR A 112 -24.57 0.26 -10.38
CA THR A 112 -24.30 -1.18 -10.36
C THR A 112 -23.35 -1.58 -11.48
N MET A 113 -22.73 -2.77 -11.37
CA MET A 113 -21.89 -3.31 -12.44
C MET A 113 -22.69 -3.65 -13.68
N GLY A 114 -23.94 -4.11 -13.53
CA GLY A 114 -24.84 -4.37 -14.66
C GLY A 114 -25.18 -3.09 -15.41
N GLU A 115 -25.47 -1.98 -14.72
CA GLU A 115 -25.66 -0.67 -15.36
C GLU A 115 -24.41 -0.19 -16.09
N LEU A 116 -23.22 -0.39 -15.51
CA LEU A 116 -21.95 -0.05 -16.17
C LEU A 116 -21.72 -0.88 -17.43
N ALA A 117 -21.95 -2.20 -17.35
CA ALA A 117 -21.84 -3.09 -18.51
C ALA A 117 -22.79 -2.68 -19.63
N GLN A 118 -24.04 -2.42 -19.31
CA GLN A 118 -25.02 -1.94 -20.30
C GLN A 118 -24.65 -0.57 -20.89
N TYR A 119 -24.22 0.37 -20.03
CA TYR A 119 -23.80 1.69 -20.47
C TYR A 119 -22.61 1.63 -21.44
N SER A 120 -21.68 0.72 -21.21
CA SER A 120 -20.50 0.53 -22.05
C SER A 120 -20.83 0.13 -23.49
N THR A 121 -21.97 -0.53 -23.73
CA THR A 121 -22.37 -0.97 -25.09
C THR A 121 -22.78 0.20 -26.01
N HIS A 122 -23.16 1.33 -25.44
CA HIS A 122 -23.68 2.47 -26.19
C HIS A 122 -22.87 3.75 -26.06
N SER A 123 -22.09 3.87 -24.99
CA SER A 123 -21.42 5.13 -24.62
C SER A 123 -19.99 4.90 -24.10
N GLN A 124 -19.28 3.97 -24.71
CA GLN A 124 -17.89 3.63 -24.34
C GLN A 124 -16.97 4.87 -24.38
N ASP A 125 -17.05 5.68 -25.45
CA ASP A 125 -16.24 6.89 -25.61
C ASP A 125 -16.42 7.88 -24.44
N TYR A 126 -17.64 7.98 -23.93
CA TYR A 126 -17.90 8.85 -22.80
C TYR A 126 -17.27 8.31 -21.51
N LEU A 127 -17.25 7.00 -21.30
CA LEU A 127 -16.51 6.39 -20.18
C LEU A 127 -15.02 6.70 -20.27
N TYR A 128 -14.40 6.64 -21.46
CA TYR A 128 -13.00 7.04 -21.64
C TYR A 128 -12.78 8.55 -21.38
N GLN A 129 -13.73 9.42 -21.72
CA GLN A 129 -13.64 10.84 -21.36
C GLN A 129 -13.68 11.07 -19.84
N VAL A 130 -14.48 10.31 -19.11
CA VAL A 130 -14.64 10.44 -17.65
C VAL A 130 -13.50 9.77 -16.89
N PHE A 131 -13.05 8.58 -17.29
CA PHE A 131 -12.13 7.73 -16.55
C PHE A 131 -10.72 7.62 -17.17
N GLY A 132 -10.53 8.11 -18.40
CA GLY A 132 -9.29 7.90 -19.13
C GLY A 132 -9.08 6.42 -19.45
N ILE A 133 -7.83 5.97 -19.44
CA ILE A 133 -7.48 4.57 -19.72
C ILE A 133 -8.07 3.59 -18.67
N ASP A 134 -8.40 4.06 -17.47
CA ASP A 134 -9.02 3.24 -16.44
C ASP A 134 -10.43 2.76 -16.86
N ALA A 135 -11.04 3.38 -17.87
CA ALA A 135 -12.33 2.95 -18.42
C ALA A 135 -12.28 1.53 -18.96
N GLU A 136 -11.16 1.12 -19.57
CA GLU A 136 -10.96 -0.22 -20.12
C GLU A 136 -11.12 -1.28 -19.02
N ILE A 137 -10.37 -1.13 -17.93
CA ILE A 137 -10.44 -2.05 -16.78
C ILE A 137 -11.85 -2.05 -16.16
N LEU A 138 -12.48 -0.86 -16.05
CA LEU A 138 -13.82 -0.76 -15.48
C LEU A 138 -14.87 -1.48 -16.35
N ILE A 139 -14.76 -1.37 -17.66
CA ILE A 139 -15.66 -2.04 -18.61
C ILE A 139 -15.44 -3.55 -18.55
N ASP A 140 -14.19 -4.02 -18.62
CA ASP A 140 -13.87 -5.44 -18.55
C ASP A 140 -14.39 -6.05 -17.24
N HIS A 141 -14.12 -5.41 -16.11
CA HIS A 141 -14.61 -5.85 -14.80
C HIS A 141 -16.14 -5.87 -14.72
N ALA A 142 -16.84 -4.91 -15.35
CA ALA A 142 -18.30 -4.94 -15.39
C ALA A 142 -18.85 -6.15 -16.16
N TRP A 143 -18.10 -6.68 -17.11
CA TRP A 143 -18.44 -7.91 -17.84
C TRP A 143 -17.90 -9.18 -17.19
N GLY A 144 -17.13 -9.06 -16.10
CA GLY A 144 -16.48 -10.19 -15.41
C GLY A 144 -15.19 -10.64 -16.07
N LEU A 145 -14.59 -9.80 -16.89
CA LEU A 145 -13.36 -10.09 -17.63
C LEU A 145 -12.15 -9.52 -16.90
N GLU A 146 -11.03 -10.26 -16.89
CA GLU A 146 -9.73 -9.82 -16.42
C GLU A 146 -8.63 -10.51 -17.23
N PRO A 147 -8.07 -9.83 -18.24
CA PRO A 147 -7.05 -10.42 -19.08
C PRO A 147 -5.69 -10.53 -18.40
N CYS A 148 -5.47 -9.77 -17.30
CA CYS A 148 -4.21 -9.76 -16.59
C CYS A 148 -4.11 -10.95 -15.63
N GLY A 149 -3.19 -11.86 -15.89
CA GLY A 149 -2.91 -13.00 -15.04
C GLY A 149 -1.69 -12.83 -14.14
N ILE A 150 -1.38 -13.87 -13.37
CA ILE A 150 -0.21 -13.88 -12.46
C ILE A 150 1.11 -13.69 -13.24
N LYS A 151 1.19 -14.19 -14.46
CA LYS A 151 2.38 -14.08 -15.32
C LYS A 151 2.62 -12.63 -15.74
N GLU A 152 1.57 -11.93 -16.17
CA GLU A 152 1.60 -10.53 -16.58
C GLU A 152 2.01 -9.64 -15.41
N ILE A 153 1.41 -9.84 -14.23
CA ILE A 153 1.76 -9.10 -12.99
C ILE A 153 3.23 -9.30 -12.64
N LYS A 154 3.75 -10.53 -12.71
CA LYS A 154 5.17 -10.82 -12.40
C LYS A 154 6.14 -10.23 -13.42
N SER A 155 5.73 -10.06 -14.67
CA SER A 155 6.55 -9.49 -15.74
C SER A 155 6.50 -7.97 -15.81
N TYR A 156 5.52 -7.35 -15.15
CA TYR A 156 5.34 -5.90 -15.17
C TYR A 156 6.51 -5.16 -14.53
N LYS A 157 7.04 -4.18 -15.26
CA LYS A 157 8.06 -3.26 -14.77
C LYS A 157 7.50 -1.84 -14.83
N PRO A 158 7.30 -1.17 -13.68
CA PRO A 158 6.76 0.18 -13.67
C PRO A 158 7.74 1.15 -14.37
N SER A 159 7.19 2.10 -15.12
CA SER A 159 7.97 3.15 -15.81
C SER A 159 8.51 4.21 -14.84
N MET A 160 7.85 4.41 -13.72
CA MET A 160 8.31 5.29 -12.63
C MET A 160 8.28 4.52 -11.33
N ASN A 161 9.36 4.65 -10.55
CA ASN A 161 9.49 3.98 -9.28
C ASN A 161 9.43 4.99 -8.13
N SER A 162 8.70 4.62 -7.09
CA SER A 162 8.75 5.30 -5.80
C SER A 162 8.85 4.27 -4.68
N ILE A 163 9.47 4.67 -3.58
CA ILE A 163 9.48 3.90 -2.34
C ILE A 163 8.85 4.77 -1.27
N SER A 164 7.79 4.26 -0.65
CA SER A 164 7.05 4.99 0.37
C SER A 164 7.00 4.22 1.68
N GLU A 165 7.10 4.94 2.77
CA GLU A 165 6.83 4.45 4.12
C GLU A 165 5.73 5.28 4.76
N GLY A 166 4.79 4.62 5.46
CA GLY A 166 3.75 5.29 6.23
C GLY A 166 3.73 4.79 7.68
N GLN A 167 3.41 5.70 8.59
CA GLN A 167 3.19 5.36 9.99
C GLN A 167 1.97 6.09 10.53
N VAL A 168 1.05 5.31 11.14
CA VAL A 168 0.02 5.84 12.02
C VAL A 168 0.55 5.74 13.45
N LEU A 169 0.60 6.85 14.15
CA LEU A 169 1.12 6.92 15.52
C LEU A 169 0.07 6.38 16.50
N SER A 170 0.50 5.73 17.57
CA SER A 170 -0.38 5.13 18.58
C SER A 170 -1.19 6.17 19.35
N CYS A 171 -0.66 7.37 19.51
CA CYS A 171 -1.34 8.52 20.14
C CYS A 171 -1.00 9.81 19.36
N PRO A 172 -1.69 10.93 19.64
CA PRO A 172 -1.30 12.23 19.08
C PRO A 172 0.12 12.61 19.51
N TYR A 173 0.97 12.98 18.56
CA TYR A 173 2.35 13.42 18.79
C TYR A 173 2.47 14.92 18.62
N GLU A 174 3.19 15.55 19.53
CA GLU A 174 3.64 16.93 19.36
C GLU A 174 4.68 17.03 18.25
N TYR A 175 4.85 18.22 17.72
CA TYR A 175 5.77 18.54 16.62
C TYR A 175 7.19 17.97 16.85
N SER A 176 7.77 18.18 18.03
CA SER A 176 9.13 17.72 18.35
C SER A 176 9.30 16.20 18.27
N LYS A 177 8.32 15.44 18.78
CA LYS A 177 8.31 13.98 18.71
C LYS A 177 8.04 13.48 17.30
N ALA A 178 7.11 14.09 16.58
CA ALA A 178 6.82 13.75 15.19
C ALA A 178 8.03 13.99 14.27
N ARG A 179 8.83 15.02 14.54
CA ARG A 179 10.09 15.29 13.83
C ARG A 179 11.12 14.15 13.99
N ILE A 180 11.18 13.52 15.17
CA ILE A 180 12.02 12.32 15.39
C ILE A 180 11.53 11.17 14.50
N ILE A 181 10.20 10.98 14.39
CA ILE A 181 9.64 9.95 13.51
C ILE A 181 10.03 10.18 12.05
N VAL A 182 10.00 11.43 11.56
CA VAL A 182 10.46 11.74 10.20
C VAL A 182 11.93 11.35 10.01
N MET A 183 12.79 11.61 10.99
CA MET A 183 14.21 11.17 10.94
C MET A 183 14.34 9.65 10.90
N GLU A 184 13.60 8.94 11.75
CA GLU A 184 13.58 7.47 11.78
C GLU A 184 13.09 6.85 10.47
N MET A 185 11.98 7.37 9.92
CA MET A 185 11.43 6.91 8.65
C MET A 185 12.40 7.19 7.49
N THR A 186 13.06 8.35 7.51
CA THR A 186 14.06 8.66 6.47
C THR A 186 15.28 7.74 6.57
N ASP A 187 15.74 7.41 7.77
CA ASP A 187 16.84 6.45 7.96
C ASP A 187 16.47 5.04 7.45
N SER A 188 15.24 4.60 7.70
CA SER A 188 14.70 3.36 7.13
C SER A 188 14.66 3.39 5.61
N LEU A 189 14.18 4.49 5.03
CA LEU A 189 14.11 4.70 3.59
C LEU A 189 15.52 4.68 2.96
N VAL A 190 16.50 5.31 3.58
CA VAL A 190 17.92 5.29 3.18
C VAL A 190 18.44 3.86 3.09
N LEU A 191 18.19 3.05 4.11
CA LEU A 191 18.63 1.66 4.14
C LEU A 191 17.93 0.81 3.05
N GLN A 192 16.65 1.09 2.75
CA GLN A 192 15.95 0.42 1.64
C GLN A 192 16.52 0.80 0.28
N LEU A 193 16.83 2.09 0.07
CA LEU A 193 17.49 2.56 -1.15
C LEU A 193 18.87 1.91 -1.32
N THR A 194 19.65 1.88 -0.24
CA THR A 194 20.99 1.24 -0.22
C THR A 194 20.89 -0.25 -0.54
N ASP A 195 19.94 -0.97 0.07
CA ASP A 195 19.74 -2.41 -0.14
C ASP A 195 19.40 -2.78 -1.58
N LYS A 196 18.66 -1.91 -2.25
CA LYS A 196 18.21 -2.11 -3.63
C LYS A 196 19.13 -1.47 -4.66
N HIS A 197 20.24 -0.86 -4.22
CA HIS A 197 21.16 -0.08 -5.09
C HIS A 197 20.41 1.02 -5.86
N LEU A 198 19.58 1.79 -5.16
CA LEU A 198 18.74 2.82 -5.73
C LEU A 198 19.11 4.20 -5.17
N VAL A 199 18.81 5.24 -5.95
CA VAL A 199 18.93 6.65 -5.57
C VAL A 199 17.64 7.40 -5.88
N THR A 200 17.42 8.54 -5.21
CA THR A 200 16.29 9.42 -5.46
C THR A 200 16.74 10.88 -5.52
N ASP A 201 16.06 11.69 -6.32
CA ASP A 201 16.25 13.14 -6.36
C ASP A 201 15.04 13.93 -5.85
N SER A 202 14.03 13.25 -5.26
CA SER A 202 12.83 13.91 -4.80
C SER A 202 12.20 13.19 -3.61
N LEU A 203 11.89 13.95 -2.56
CA LEU A 203 11.12 13.48 -1.42
C LEU A 203 9.75 14.16 -1.37
N THR A 204 8.74 13.41 -0.97
CA THR A 204 7.40 13.92 -0.64
C THR A 204 7.05 13.53 0.78
N LEU A 205 6.47 14.45 1.51
CA LEU A 205 6.02 14.24 2.89
C LEU A 205 4.56 14.65 3.04
N ASP A 206 3.77 13.74 3.61
CA ASP A 206 2.39 13.95 4.01
C ASP A 206 2.28 13.82 5.52
N VAL A 207 1.69 14.83 6.17
CA VAL A 207 1.50 14.88 7.61
C VAL A 207 0.02 15.00 7.91
N GLY A 208 -0.54 13.95 8.51
CA GLY A 208 -1.93 13.92 8.96
C GLY A 208 -2.02 14.36 10.42
N TYR A 209 -2.76 15.43 10.69
CA TYR A 209 -3.00 15.90 12.05
C TYR A 209 -4.03 15.06 12.77
N ASP A 210 -3.95 15.01 14.10
CA ASP A 210 -4.94 14.31 14.90
C ASP A 210 -6.27 15.08 14.94
N ARG A 211 -7.38 14.35 15.00
CA ARG A 211 -8.72 14.91 15.09
C ARG A 211 -8.94 15.76 16.37
N GLU A 212 -8.21 15.44 17.44
CA GLU A 212 -8.32 16.18 18.70
C GLU A 212 -8.05 17.69 18.52
N ASN A 213 -7.31 18.08 17.49
CA ASN A 213 -7.09 19.49 17.15
C ASN A 213 -8.41 20.19 16.76
N CYS A 214 -9.36 19.47 16.15
CA CYS A 214 -10.71 19.94 15.89
C CYS A 214 -11.56 19.90 17.16
N ASP A 215 -11.54 18.78 17.88
CA ASP A 215 -12.34 18.54 19.09
C ASP A 215 -12.03 19.56 20.18
N LYS A 216 -10.76 19.94 20.33
CA LYS A 216 -10.28 20.97 21.27
C LYS A 216 -10.40 22.43 20.74
N GLY A 217 -10.88 22.62 19.51
CA GLY A 217 -11.03 23.94 18.88
C GLY A 217 -9.71 24.66 18.59
N ILE A 218 -8.58 23.93 18.57
CA ILE A 218 -7.26 24.46 18.25
C ILE A 218 -7.17 24.75 16.75
N TYR A 219 -7.67 23.84 15.92
CA TYR A 219 -7.69 23.98 14.47
C TYR A 219 -8.98 24.66 14.00
N LYS A 220 -8.83 25.72 13.21
CA LYS A 220 -9.93 26.52 12.63
C LYS A 220 -9.93 26.51 11.11
N GLY A 221 -9.07 25.73 10.50
CA GLY A 221 -8.93 25.64 9.06
C GLY A 221 -9.92 24.64 8.38
N PRO A 222 -9.73 24.35 7.10
CA PRO A 222 -10.55 23.39 6.37
C PRO A 222 -10.43 21.97 6.96
N VAL A 223 -11.57 21.31 7.16
CA VAL A 223 -11.64 19.92 7.63
C VAL A 223 -12.07 19.00 6.49
N HIS A 224 -11.73 17.73 6.59
CA HIS A 224 -12.32 16.66 5.80
C HIS A 224 -13.00 15.66 6.74
N ILE A 225 -14.00 14.97 6.23
CA ILE A 225 -14.66 13.90 6.96
C ILE A 225 -13.94 12.60 6.63
N ASP A 226 -13.44 11.90 7.66
CA ASP A 226 -12.79 10.61 7.49
C ASP A 226 -13.80 9.48 7.20
N HIS A 227 -13.30 8.26 6.96
CA HIS A 227 -14.12 7.08 6.70
C HIS A 227 -15.15 6.80 7.82
N TYR A 228 -14.87 7.22 9.06
CA TYR A 228 -15.75 7.02 10.22
C TYR A 228 -16.69 8.20 10.47
N GLY A 229 -16.82 9.14 9.52
CA GLY A 229 -17.68 10.32 9.64
C GLY A 229 -17.15 11.40 10.58
N ARG A 230 -15.85 11.39 10.94
CA ARG A 230 -15.26 12.32 11.91
C ARG A 230 -14.55 13.47 11.17
N ALA A 231 -14.72 14.69 11.71
CA ALA A 231 -13.96 15.84 11.21
C ALA A 231 -12.47 15.73 11.58
N VAL A 232 -11.61 15.83 10.59
CA VAL A 232 -10.15 15.78 10.74
C VAL A 232 -9.55 17.00 10.05
N PRO A 233 -8.54 17.66 10.63
CA PRO A 233 -7.86 18.78 10.00
C PRO A 233 -7.30 18.39 8.62
N LYS A 234 -7.30 19.33 7.69
CA LYS A 234 -6.59 19.14 6.43
C LYS A 234 -5.11 18.92 6.72
N GLY A 235 -4.57 17.78 6.26
CA GLY A 235 -3.16 17.43 6.41
C GLY A 235 -2.23 18.42 5.68
N ALA A 236 -0.97 18.46 6.13
CA ALA A 236 0.09 19.17 5.42
C ALA A 236 0.73 18.22 4.39
N HIS A 237 1.06 18.79 3.23
CA HIS A 237 1.68 18.09 2.13
C HIS A 237 2.77 18.95 1.50
N GLY A 238 3.87 18.37 1.12
CA GLY A 238 4.91 19.05 0.38
C GLY A 238 5.93 18.10 -0.22
N SER A 239 6.69 18.65 -1.16
CA SER A 239 7.80 17.94 -1.78
C SER A 239 9.05 18.80 -1.82
N VAL A 240 10.19 18.15 -1.92
CA VAL A 240 11.49 18.77 -2.14
C VAL A 240 12.22 18.00 -3.25
N LYS A 241 12.80 18.75 -4.19
CA LYS A 241 13.72 18.24 -5.18
C LYS A 241 15.13 18.42 -4.65
N LEU A 242 15.96 17.39 -4.82
CA LEU A 242 17.38 17.42 -4.51
C LEU A 242 18.18 17.82 -5.75
N ASP A 243 19.33 18.40 -5.57
CA ASP A 243 20.18 18.84 -6.67
C ASP A 243 20.69 17.64 -7.48
N ASN A 244 21.01 16.54 -6.80
CA ASN A 244 21.48 15.31 -7.43
C ASN A 244 20.76 14.09 -6.85
N PRO A 245 20.54 13.01 -7.66
CA PRO A 245 20.06 11.74 -7.14
C PRO A 245 21.02 11.18 -6.08
N THR A 246 20.49 10.73 -4.94
CA THR A 246 21.32 10.25 -3.83
C THR A 246 20.57 9.24 -2.97
N ASN A 247 21.33 8.43 -2.23
CA ASN A 247 20.86 7.60 -1.10
C ASN A 247 21.62 7.89 0.18
N LEU A 248 22.35 9.02 0.24
CA LEU A 248 23.09 9.41 1.42
C LEU A 248 22.17 9.89 2.54
N GLY A 249 22.29 9.28 3.71
CA GLY A 249 21.45 9.54 4.86
C GLY A 249 21.51 10.99 5.35
N SER A 250 22.69 11.60 5.38
CA SER A 250 22.87 12.98 5.81
C SER A 250 22.06 13.97 4.95
N ILE A 251 22.05 13.77 3.63
CA ILE A 251 21.32 14.62 2.69
C ILE A 251 19.82 14.38 2.81
N LEU A 252 19.37 13.10 2.77
CA LEU A 252 17.95 12.78 2.79
C LEU A 252 17.30 13.15 4.12
N ILE A 253 17.95 12.88 5.27
CA ILE A 253 17.42 13.24 6.60
C ILE A 253 17.35 14.77 6.76
N SER A 254 18.39 15.49 6.34
CA SER A 254 18.39 16.95 6.38
C SER A 254 17.24 17.54 5.53
N SER A 255 17.08 17.04 4.30
CA SER A 255 16.04 17.48 3.37
C SER A 255 14.63 17.15 3.85
N ALA A 256 14.41 15.94 4.37
CA ALA A 256 13.12 15.51 4.90
C ALA A 256 12.71 16.30 6.15
N THR A 257 13.67 16.55 7.07
CA THR A 257 13.40 17.34 8.28
C THR A 257 13.16 18.81 7.95
N ALA A 258 13.93 19.40 7.04
CA ALA A 258 13.68 20.77 6.57
C ALA A 258 12.31 20.90 5.86
N LEU A 259 11.92 19.88 5.08
CA LEU A 259 10.60 19.83 4.48
C LEU A 259 9.50 19.76 5.54
N PHE A 260 9.65 18.89 6.54
CA PHE A 260 8.74 18.78 7.68
C PHE A 260 8.59 20.11 8.42
N ASP A 261 9.71 20.75 8.75
CA ASP A 261 9.75 22.04 9.45
C ASP A 261 9.04 23.15 8.65
N ARG A 262 9.10 23.09 7.31
CA ARG A 262 8.48 24.08 6.41
C ARG A 262 6.97 23.93 6.28
N ILE A 263 6.45 22.66 6.24
CA ILE A 263 5.05 22.42 5.91
C ILE A 263 4.15 22.22 7.12
N THR A 264 4.71 21.88 8.29
CA THR A 264 3.96 21.43 9.45
C THR A 264 3.62 22.58 10.39
N ASP A 265 2.35 22.67 10.79
CA ASP A 265 1.95 23.59 11.87
C ASP A 265 2.40 23.02 13.22
N GLN A 266 3.31 23.73 13.89
CA GLN A 266 3.92 23.31 15.15
C GLN A 266 2.95 23.27 16.34
N LYS A 267 1.78 23.91 16.21
CA LYS A 267 0.75 23.96 17.26
C LYS A 267 -0.18 22.76 17.25
N LEU A 268 -0.16 21.98 16.17
CA LEU A 268 -1.08 20.88 15.98
C LEU A 268 -0.41 19.55 16.31
N THR A 269 -1.17 18.68 16.95
CA THR A 269 -0.74 17.30 17.18
C THR A 269 -0.90 16.46 15.90
N ILE A 270 0.01 15.54 15.71
CA ILE A 270 0.18 14.74 14.49
C ILE A 270 -0.21 13.29 14.77
N ARG A 271 -0.91 12.67 13.83
CA ARG A 271 -1.37 11.27 13.91
C ARG A 271 -0.79 10.35 12.86
N ARG A 272 -0.42 10.90 11.70
CA ARG A 272 0.07 10.10 10.58
C ARG A 272 1.20 10.85 9.86
N ILE A 273 2.20 10.08 9.43
CA ILE A 273 3.29 10.58 8.60
C ILE A 273 3.47 9.57 7.46
N THR A 274 3.59 10.08 6.23
CA THR A 274 3.96 9.29 5.06
C THR A 274 5.11 10.00 4.36
N LEU A 275 6.20 9.28 4.13
CA LEU A 275 7.40 9.76 3.44
C LEU A 275 7.61 8.91 2.18
N SER A 276 7.83 9.57 1.05
CA SER A 276 8.05 8.92 -0.24
C SER A 276 9.32 9.43 -0.89
N ALA A 277 10.17 8.51 -1.34
CA ALA A 277 11.21 8.78 -2.32
C ALA A 277 10.61 8.59 -3.71
N ASN A 278 10.63 9.64 -4.53
CA ASN A 278 10.09 9.61 -5.90
C ASN A 278 11.22 9.59 -6.93
N ARG A 279 10.86 9.27 -8.17
CA ARG A 279 11.83 9.19 -9.30
C ARG A 279 13.05 8.36 -8.94
N VAL A 280 12.80 7.22 -8.32
CA VAL A 280 13.83 6.29 -7.90
C VAL A 280 14.45 5.64 -9.12
N THR A 281 15.79 5.68 -9.22
CA THR A 281 16.60 5.09 -10.30
C THR A 281 17.70 4.22 -9.73
N GLN A 282 18.33 3.42 -10.60
CA GLN A 282 19.51 2.65 -10.21
C GLN A 282 20.66 3.59 -9.84
N ASP A 283 21.43 3.20 -8.81
CA ASP A 283 22.67 3.88 -8.45
C ASP A 283 23.77 3.44 -9.42
N GLU A 284 24.04 4.28 -10.42
CA GLU A 284 25.10 4.02 -11.41
C GLU A 284 26.52 4.30 -10.86
N GLY A 285 26.61 4.67 -9.58
CA GLY A 285 27.88 4.98 -8.93
C GLY A 285 28.46 6.35 -9.30
N PHE A 286 27.77 7.12 -10.14
CA PHE A 286 28.17 8.47 -10.52
C PHE A 286 27.29 9.51 -9.84
N PHE A 287 27.90 10.48 -9.19
CA PHE A 287 27.18 11.67 -8.77
C PHE A 287 28.05 12.90 -9.00
N GLN A 288 27.39 13.95 -9.42
CA GLN A 288 28.04 15.23 -9.66
C GLN A 288 28.35 15.89 -8.31
N VAL A 289 29.63 16.18 -8.08
CA VAL A 289 30.09 16.92 -6.91
C VAL A 289 30.59 18.30 -7.34
N ASP A 290 30.40 19.28 -6.49
CA ASP A 290 31.08 20.56 -6.64
C ASP A 290 32.51 20.48 -6.10
N LEU A 291 33.30 21.54 -6.37
CA LEU A 291 34.70 21.62 -5.97
C LEU A 291 34.90 21.67 -4.44
N PHE A 292 33.85 21.92 -3.69
CA PHE A 292 33.89 22.09 -2.22
C PHE A 292 33.34 20.84 -1.48
N THR A 293 32.83 19.87 -2.19
CA THR A 293 32.26 18.66 -1.61
C THR A 293 33.36 17.70 -1.16
N ASP A 294 33.37 17.34 0.12
CA ASP A 294 34.28 16.32 0.68
C ASP A 294 33.84 14.90 0.27
N THR A 295 34.33 14.45 -0.89
CA THR A 295 34.03 13.13 -1.44
C THR A 295 34.44 12.00 -0.51
N LYS A 296 35.52 12.12 0.25
CA LYS A 296 35.96 11.09 1.22
C LYS A 296 34.96 10.92 2.36
N LYS A 297 34.34 12.02 2.81
CA LYS A 297 33.29 11.97 3.81
C LYS A 297 32.04 11.25 3.29
N LEU A 298 31.64 11.53 2.04
CA LEU A 298 30.49 10.87 1.41
C LEU A 298 30.71 9.37 1.19
N GLU A 299 31.90 8.99 0.73
CA GLU A 299 32.29 7.58 0.58
C GLU A 299 32.27 6.84 1.91
N LYS A 300 32.81 7.45 2.95
CA LYS A 300 32.78 6.87 4.30
C LYS A 300 31.36 6.72 4.85
N GLU A 301 30.47 7.67 4.57
CA GLU A 301 29.07 7.56 4.93
C GLU A 301 28.38 6.40 4.19
N LYS A 302 28.61 6.26 2.88
CA LYS A 302 28.08 5.14 2.09
C LYS A 302 28.55 3.78 2.62
N GLN A 303 29.85 3.64 2.90
CA GLN A 303 30.40 2.42 3.52
C GLN A 303 29.78 2.12 4.90
N LEU A 304 29.52 3.15 5.69
CA LEU A 304 28.86 2.98 7.00
C LEU A 304 27.41 2.49 6.82
N GLN A 305 26.66 3.05 5.87
CA GLN A 305 25.29 2.62 5.58
C GLN A 305 25.25 1.15 5.13
N GLU A 306 26.17 0.74 4.26
CA GLU A 306 26.31 -0.64 3.80
C GLU A 306 26.67 -1.59 4.95
N ALA A 307 27.60 -1.20 5.82
CA ALA A 307 27.98 -1.97 7.00
C ALA A 307 26.80 -2.13 7.97
N MET A 308 26.06 -1.05 8.24
CA MET A 308 24.86 -1.09 9.09
C MET A 308 23.81 -2.03 8.50
N LEU A 309 23.58 -1.95 7.19
CA LEU A 309 22.65 -2.83 6.49
C LEU A 309 23.07 -4.30 6.60
N GLY A 310 24.36 -4.59 6.41
CA GLY A 310 24.93 -5.93 6.56
C GLY A 310 24.74 -6.51 7.97
N ILE A 311 24.96 -5.70 8.99
CA ILE A 311 24.72 -6.09 10.40
C ILE A 311 23.24 -6.36 10.64
N LYS A 312 22.35 -5.47 10.18
CA LYS A 312 20.89 -5.64 10.35
C LYS A 312 20.35 -6.88 9.63
N LYS A 313 20.87 -7.21 8.44
CA LYS A 313 20.52 -8.44 7.72
C LYS A 313 20.95 -9.71 8.46
N LYS A 314 22.13 -9.69 9.06
CA LYS A 314 22.71 -10.88 9.73
C LYS A 314 22.18 -11.10 11.14
N PHE A 315 21.97 -10.03 11.90
CA PHE A 315 21.70 -10.10 13.34
C PHE A 315 20.33 -9.50 13.73
N GLY A 316 19.52 -9.09 12.76
CA GLY A 316 18.20 -8.51 12.97
C GLY A 316 18.18 -6.98 12.96
N LYS A 317 16.98 -6.43 12.71
CA LYS A 317 16.78 -5.00 12.48
C LYS A 317 17.20 -4.10 13.65
N ASN A 318 17.19 -4.62 14.88
CA ASN A 318 17.57 -3.91 16.10
C ASN A 318 19.03 -4.11 16.51
N ALA A 319 19.83 -4.85 15.74
CA ALA A 319 21.23 -5.14 16.08
C ALA A 319 22.12 -3.88 16.07
N VAL A 320 21.82 -2.91 15.26
CA VAL A 320 22.46 -1.58 15.26
C VAL A 320 21.41 -0.50 15.08
N LEU A 321 21.45 0.53 15.91
CA LEU A 321 20.49 1.62 15.96
C LEU A 321 21.22 2.96 16.05
N ARG A 322 20.60 4.04 15.56
CA ARG A 322 21.08 5.40 15.76
C ARG A 322 20.72 5.89 17.16
N GLY A 323 21.47 6.83 17.70
CA GLY A 323 21.14 7.46 18.99
C GLY A 323 19.74 8.11 19.01
N THR A 324 19.24 8.60 17.86
CA THR A 324 17.89 9.13 17.71
C THR A 324 16.78 8.13 18.02
N ASN A 325 17.04 6.81 17.85
CA ASN A 325 16.07 5.76 18.13
C ASN A 325 15.84 5.50 19.64
N TYR A 326 16.59 6.20 20.51
CA TYR A 326 16.45 6.16 21.97
C TYR A 326 15.86 7.44 22.55
N LEU A 327 15.54 8.42 21.71
CA LEU A 327 14.88 9.65 22.15
C LEU A 327 13.43 9.40 22.54
N ASP A 328 12.88 10.26 23.40
CA ASP A 328 11.47 10.20 23.76
C ASP A 328 10.59 10.44 22.54
N GLY A 329 9.66 9.53 22.29
CA GLY A 329 8.81 9.54 21.08
C GLY A 329 9.35 8.71 19.90
N ALA A 330 10.59 8.18 19.96
CA ALA A 330 11.10 7.27 18.93
C ALA A 330 10.34 5.94 18.91
N THR A 331 10.07 5.40 17.73
CA THR A 331 9.26 4.18 17.55
C THR A 331 9.97 3.07 16.80
N MET A 332 11.13 3.33 16.20
CA MET A 332 11.80 2.38 15.29
C MET A 332 12.09 1.04 15.96
N ARG A 333 12.48 1.02 17.22
CA ARG A 333 12.78 -0.22 17.95
C ARG A 333 11.57 -1.15 18.02
N GLU A 334 10.41 -0.60 18.37
CA GLU A 334 9.16 -1.36 18.45
C GLU A 334 8.67 -1.76 17.06
N ARG A 335 8.79 -0.85 16.07
CA ARG A 335 8.38 -1.13 14.68
C ARG A 335 9.18 -2.26 14.05
N ASN A 336 10.46 -2.38 14.37
CA ASN A 336 11.33 -3.44 13.86
C ASN A 336 10.89 -4.85 14.33
N GLU A 337 10.10 -4.93 15.41
CA GLU A 337 9.54 -6.16 15.97
C GLU A 337 8.12 -6.46 15.46
N GLN A 338 7.54 -5.55 14.68
CA GLN A 338 6.19 -5.72 14.13
C GLN A 338 6.22 -6.54 12.84
N ILE A 339 5.15 -7.30 12.62
CA ILE A 339 4.86 -7.99 11.37
C ILE A 339 3.67 -7.28 10.73
N GLY A 340 3.86 -6.73 9.51
CA GLY A 340 2.79 -6.02 8.79
C GLY A 340 2.23 -4.80 9.53
N GLY A 341 3.02 -4.17 10.41
CA GLY A 341 2.59 -3.01 11.21
C GLY A 341 1.83 -3.36 12.48
N HIS A 342 1.71 -4.63 12.83
CA HIS A 342 1.08 -5.13 14.05
C HIS A 342 2.08 -5.84 14.95
N LYS A 343 1.93 -5.68 16.27
CA LYS A 343 2.70 -6.49 17.23
C LYS A 343 2.22 -7.94 17.11
N ALA A 344 3.12 -8.86 16.80
CA ALA A 344 2.90 -10.27 17.07
C ALA A 344 2.74 -10.43 18.58
N LYS A 345 1.62 -11.02 19.03
CA LYS A 345 1.42 -11.40 20.41
C LYS A 345 2.11 -12.72 20.69
#